data_a106d449e5d0d8ac4afce6a9cdbfd5b1
#
_entry.id   a106d449e5d0d8ac4afce6a9cdbfd5b1
#
_cell.length_a   1.000
_cell.length_b   1.000
_cell.length_c   1.000
_cell.angle_alpha   90.00
_cell.angle_beta   90.00
_cell.angle_gamma   90.00
#
_symmetry.space_group_name_H-M   'P 1'
#
loop_
_entity.id
_entity.type
_entity.pdbx_description
1 polymer ?
#
loop_
_entity_poly.entity_id
_entity_poly.type
_entity_poly.pdbx_seq_one_letter_code
_entity_poly.pdbx_strand_id
1 'polypeptide(L)'
;SVPGLLEVRSITSRGSAEIDLFFDWNVDMFQTLQYVNAAISRVQPELPPTATVIANRLTFASFPIIGYSLTSATIPQTQLWEMATYDIKPRLNRLNGVSTVLEQGGQQPEFQITPDPSKLLAATVTVTDILDTMKRTNLVDSPGLFERNHQLVLGLISAQVRNVQQIADIVIKNTPGGIPVRVGDVATVTPGVKPVY
;
A
#
# COMPACT_ATOMS: atom_id res chain seq x y z
N SER A 1 -3.92 -16.51 -27.14
CA SER A 1 -5.16 -17.01 -26.52
C SER A 1 -4.81 -17.99 -25.42
N VAL A 2 -5.58 -18.00 -24.34
CA VAL A 2 -5.45 -18.97 -23.25
C VAL A 2 -6.36 -20.15 -23.57
N PRO A 3 -5.87 -21.40 -23.50
CA PRO A 3 -6.67 -22.58 -23.82
C PRO A 3 -7.90 -22.71 -22.92
N GLY A 4 -9.03 -23.11 -23.46
CA GLY A 4 -10.28 -23.31 -22.73
C GLY A 4 -11.02 -22.05 -22.31
N LEU A 5 -10.59 -20.87 -22.75
CA LEU A 5 -11.28 -19.61 -22.49
C LEU A 5 -12.58 -19.55 -23.28
N LEU A 6 -13.71 -19.41 -22.59
CA LEU A 6 -15.05 -19.34 -23.15
C LEU A 6 -15.55 -17.89 -23.27
N GLU A 7 -15.37 -17.09 -22.22
CA GLU A 7 -15.92 -15.73 -22.17
C GLU A 7 -14.98 -14.81 -21.41
N VAL A 8 -14.97 -13.54 -21.81
CA VAL A 8 -14.26 -12.45 -21.13
C VAL A 8 -15.28 -11.35 -20.83
N ARG A 9 -15.40 -10.96 -19.58
CA ARG A 9 -16.17 -9.79 -19.15
C ARG A 9 -15.25 -8.76 -18.55
N SER A 10 -15.51 -7.50 -18.78
CA SER A 10 -14.75 -6.42 -18.17
C SER A 10 -15.66 -5.33 -17.63
N ILE A 11 -15.32 -4.84 -16.45
CA ILE A 11 -15.93 -3.69 -15.82
C ILE A 11 -14.82 -2.67 -15.59
N THR A 12 -14.99 -1.49 -16.18
CA THR A 12 -13.99 -0.42 -16.08
C THR A 12 -14.57 0.74 -15.27
N SER A 13 -13.82 1.19 -14.30
CA SER A 13 -14.11 2.37 -13.50
C SER A 13 -12.90 3.31 -13.48
N ARG A 14 -13.08 4.48 -12.87
CA ARG A 14 -12.00 5.47 -12.83
C ARG A 14 -10.81 4.94 -12.00
N GLY A 15 -9.71 4.67 -12.68
CA GLY A 15 -8.46 4.19 -12.06
C GLY A 15 -8.38 2.69 -11.81
N SER A 16 -9.41 1.91 -12.18
CA SER A 16 -9.38 0.45 -12.06
C SER A 16 -10.17 -0.23 -13.17
N ALA A 17 -9.78 -1.45 -13.49
CA ALA A 17 -10.55 -2.35 -14.38
C ALA A 17 -10.54 -3.75 -13.76
N GLU A 18 -11.71 -4.38 -13.77
CA GLU A 18 -11.88 -5.78 -13.39
C GLU A 18 -12.16 -6.58 -14.66
N ILE A 19 -11.46 -7.69 -14.85
CA ILE A 19 -11.60 -8.56 -16.02
C ILE A 19 -11.84 -9.97 -15.53
N ASP A 20 -13.04 -10.47 -15.76
CA ASP A 20 -13.43 -11.84 -15.45
C ASP A 20 -13.21 -12.73 -16.66
N LEU A 21 -12.47 -13.81 -16.46
CA LEU A 21 -12.18 -14.82 -17.46
C LEU A 21 -12.93 -16.11 -17.11
N PHE A 22 -13.81 -16.56 -17.99
CA PHE A 22 -14.58 -17.78 -17.80
C PHE A 22 -13.99 -18.90 -18.65
N PHE A 23 -13.75 -20.05 -18.03
CA PHE A 23 -13.12 -21.20 -18.67
C PHE A 23 -14.03 -22.41 -18.67
N ASP A 24 -13.75 -23.35 -19.55
CA ASP A 24 -14.42 -24.67 -19.59
C ASP A 24 -14.19 -25.44 -18.27
N TRP A 25 -15.16 -26.24 -17.85
CA TRP A 25 -15.12 -27.02 -16.61
C TRP A 25 -13.99 -28.07 -16.57
N ASN A 26 -13.49 -28.49 -17.75
CA ASN A 26 -12.47 -29.52 -17.87
C ASN A 26 -11.03 -28.99 -17.82
N VAL A 27 -10.82 -27.67 -17.67
CA VAL A 27 -9.46 -27.09 -17.63
C VAL A 27 -8.86 -27.15 -16.21
N ASP A 28 -7.56 -27.42 -16.17
CA ASP A 28 -6.80 -27.25 -14.93
C ASP A 28 -6.60 -25.76 -14.64
N MET A 29 -7.31 -25.25 -13.63
CA MET A 29 -7.27 -23.84 -13.25
C MET A 29 -5.93 -23.39 -12.67
N PHE A 30 -5.07 -24.30 -12.18
CA PHE A 30 -3.70 -23.94 -11.77
C PHE A 30 -2.83 -23.65 -12.99
N GLN A 31 -2.89 -24.52 -13.98
CA GLN A 31 -2.17 -24.33 -15.23
C GLN A 31 -2.71 -23.14 -16.02
N THR A 32 -4.03 -22.98 -16.04
CA THR A 32 -4.71 -21.85 -16.68
C THR A 32 -4.27 -20.51 -16.10
N LEU A 33 -4.14 -20.39 -14.78
CA LEU A 33 -3.62 -19.17 -14.14
C LEU A 33 -2.18 -18.85 -14.60
N GLN A 34 -1.35 -19.85 -14.81
CA GLN A 34 0.01 -19.63 -15.34
C GLN A 34 -0.03 -19.11 -16.80
N TYR A 35 -0.92 -19.63 -17.63
CA TYR A 35 -1.12 -19.11 -18.98
C TYR A 35 -1.63 -17.66 -18.99
N VAL A 36 -2.56 -17.34 -18.09
CA VAL A 36 -3.05 -15.97 -17.92
C VAL A 36 -1.92 -15.04 -17.49
N ASN A 37 -1.13 -15.43 -16.49
CA ASN A 37 0.01 -14.64 -16.04
C ASN A 37 1.07 -14.45 -17.14
N ALA A 38 1.33 -15.49 -17.93
CA ALA A 38 2.23 -15.39 -19.08
C ALA A 38 1.68 -14.45 -20.17
N ALA A 39 0.36 -14.41 -20.37
CA ALA A 39 -0.28 -13.46 -21.28
C ALA A 39 -0.20 -12.03 -20.77
N ILE A 40 -0.46 -11.80 -19.46
CA ILE A 40 -0.32 -10.51 -18.81
C ILE A 40 1.12 -9.97 -18.94
N SER A 41 2.11 -10.82 -18.66
CA SER A 41 3.53 -10.43 -18.74
C SER A 41 3.94 -9.95 -20.14
N ARG A 42 3.30 -10.47 -21.20
CA ARG A 42 3.56 -10.00 -22.58
C ARG A 42 2.99 -8.62 -22.87
N VAL A 43 1.86 -8.28 -22.24
CA VAL A 43 1.17 -7.01 -22.44
C VAL A 43 1.63 -5.95 -21.43
N GLN A 44 2.25 -6.37 -20.33
CA GLN A 44 2.73 -5.44 -19.28
C GLN A 44 3.56 -4.26 -19.79
N PRO A 45 4.48 -4.43 -20.77
CA PRO A 45 5.24 -3.29 -21.32
C PRO A 45 4.40 -2.26 -22.09
N GLU A 46 3.21 -2.67 -22.55
CA GLU A 46 2.29 -1.78 -23.29
C GLU A 46 1.37 -0.97 -22.36
N LEU A 47 1.34 -1.35 -21.07
CA LEU A 47 0.53 -0.68 -20.06
C LEU A 47 1.25 0.55 -19.49
N PRO A 48 0.52 1.55 -18.96
CA PRO A 48 1.13 2.66 -18.25
C PRO A 48 2.04 2.15 -17.11
N PRO A 49 3.19 2.81 -16.85
CA PRO A 49 4.15 2.36 -15.82
C PRO A 49 3.56 2.26 -14.40
N THR A 50 2.47 2.97 -14.15
CA THR A 50 1.75 2.96 -12.87
C THR A 50 0.68 1.85 -12.78
N ALA A 51 0.40 1.14 -13.89
CA ALA A 51 -0.60 0.09 -13.90
C ALA A 51 -0.05 -1.19 -13.27
N THR A 52 -0.76 -1.69 -12.27
CA THR A 52 -0.49 -2.98 -11.63
C THR A 52 -1.59 -3.95 -12.01
N VAL A 53 -1.22 -5.11 -12.55
CA VAL A 53 -2.18 -6.17 -12.90
C VAL A 53 -1.97 -7.35 -11.97
N ILE A 54 -3.03 -7.80 -11.34
CA ILE A 54 -3.05 -8.97 -10.46
C ILE A 54 -4.09 -9.95 -10.96
N ALA A 55 -3.69 -11.19 -11.25
CA ALA A 55 -4.60 -12.25 -11.64
C ALA A 55 -4.77 -13.25 -10.48
N ASN A 56 -6.00 -13.51 -10.12
CA ASN A 56 -6.36 -14.45 -9.09
C ASN A 56 -7.36 -15.48 -9.63
N ARG A 57 -7.25 -16.69 -9.11
CA ARG A 57 -8.25 -17.73 -9.37
C ARG A 57 -9.38 -17.62 -8.35
N LEU A 58 -10.62 -17.52 -8.84
CA LEU A 58 -11.79 -17.64 -7.97
C LEU A 58 -11.99 -19.12 -7.59
N THR A 59 -12.10 -19.36 -6.31
CA THR A 59 -12.42 -20.68 -5.74
C THR A 59 -13.53 -20.51 -4.70
N PHE A 60 -14.18 -21.58 -4.31
CA PHE A 60 -15.14 -21.53 -3.20
C PHE A 60 -14.50 -20.99 -1.90
N ALA A 61 -13.19 -21.23 -1.71
CA ALA A 61 -12.44 -20.68 -0.59
C ALA A 61 -12.24 -19.15 -0.66
N SER A 62 -12.53 -18.52 -1.79
CA SER A 62 -12.46 -17.06 -1.97
C SER A 62 -13.72 -16.35 -1.44
N PHE A 63 -14.82 -17.09 -1.22
CA PHE A 63 -16.04 -16.53 -0.67
C PHE A 63 -15.98 -16.50 0.86
N PRO A 64 -16.39 -15.37 1.49
CA PRO A 64 -16.44 -15.31 2.94
C PRO A 64 -17.54 -16.24 3.48
N ILE A 65 -17.16 -17.14 4.39
CA ILE A 65 -18.10 -18.07 5.04
C ILE A 65 -18.66 -17.51 6.35
N ILE A 66 -17.98 -16.51 6.93
CA ILE A 66 -18.38 -15.87 8.16
C ILE A 66 -17.90 -14.42 8.17
N GLY A 67 -18.72 -13.52 8.69
CA GLY A 67 -18.41 -12.12 8.90
C GLY A 67 -18.61 -11.72 10.37
N TYR A 68 -17.67 -10.94 10.88
CA TYR A 68 -17.76 -10.35 12.22
C TYR A 68 -17.77 -8.84 12.12
N SER A 69 -18.62 -8.20 12.93
CA SER A 69 -18.59 -6.76 13.09
C SER A 69 -17.79 -6.38 14.33
N LEU A 70 -16.80 -5.51 14.17
CA LEU A 70 -16.02 -4.96 15.26
C LEU A 70 -16.53 -3.55 15.60
N THR A 71 -17.16 -3.39 16.74
CA THR A 71 -17.75 -2.12 17.17
C THR A 71 -17.33 -1.76 18.58
N SER A 72 -17.25 -0.47 18.87
CA SER A 72 -17.00 0.04 20.22
C SER A 72 -17.67 1.39 20.40
N ALA A 73 -18.16 1.66 21.61
CA ALA A 73 -18.67 2.98 21.99
C ALA A 73 -17.55 3.94 22.46
N THR A 74 -16.36 3.42 22.78
CA THR A 74 -15.27 4.18 23.42
C THR A 74 -14.01 4.24 22.59
N ILE A 75 -13.77 3.24 21.73
CA ILE A 75 -12.56 3.16 20.89
C ILE A 75 -12.84 3.83 19.55
N PRO A 76 -11.98 4.78 19.09
CA PRO A 76 -12.13 5.42 17.79
C PRO A 76 -12.04 4.42 16.63
N GLN A 77 -12.70 4.73 15.50
CA GLN A 77 -12.71 3.89 14.31
C GLN A 77 -11.31 3.61 13.73
N THR A 78 -10.39 4.55 13.85
CA THR A 78 -8.98 4.38 13.45
C THR A 78 -8.29 3.30 14.27
N GLN A 79 -8.47 3.30 15.59
CA GLN A 79 -7.89 2.28 16.47
C GLN A 79 -8.55 0.92 16.29
N LEU A 80 -9.86 0.88 16.02
CA LEU A 80 -10.55 -0.36 15.67
C LEU A 80 -10.01 -0.96 14.38
N TRP A 81 -9.73 -0.10 13.37
CA TRP A 81 -9.12 -0.53 12.11
C TRP A 81 -7.71 -1.08 12.35
N GLU A 82 -6.87 -0.39 13.13
CA GLU A 82 -5.52 -0.86 13.49
C GLU A 82 -5.57 -2.20 14.21
N MET A 83 -6.46 -2.37 15.19
CA MET A 83 -6.66 -3.63 15.90
C MET A 83 -7.11 -4.75 14.96
N ALA A 84 -8.05 -4.48 14.06
CA ALA A 84 -8.50 -5.45 13.07
C ALA A 84 -7.36 -5.89 12.14
N THR A 85 -6.58 -4.92 11.62
CA THR A 85 -5.54 -5.15 10.61
C THR A 85 -4.28 -5.77 11.20
N TYR A 86 -3.81 -5.28 12.35
CA TYR A 86 -2.49 -5.67 12.88
C TYR A 86 -2.55 -6.71 13.99
N ASP A 87 -3.70 -6.89 14.65
CA ASP A 87 -3.86 -7.84 15.76
C ASP A 87 -4.77 -9.02 15.40
N ILE A 88 -6.01 -8.74 14.99
CA ILE A 88 -7.03 -9.76 14.79
C ILE A 88 -6.76 -10.55 13.51
N LYS A 89 -6.60 -9.88 12.37
CA LYS A 89 -6.36 -10.51 11.08
C LYS A 89 -5.15 -11.46 11.08
N PRO A 90 -3.96 -11.09 11.60
CA PRO A 90 -2.83 -12.01 11.66
C PRO A 90 -3.08 -13.23 12.54
N ARG A 91 -3.83 -13.08 13.63
CA ARG A 91 -4.17 -14.21 14.50
C ARG A 91 -5.13 -15.19 13.83
N LEU A 92 -6.15 -14.67 13.14
CA LEU A 92 -7.12 -15.48 12.41
C LEU A 92 -6.47 -16.19 11.21
N ASN A 93 -5.57 -15.52 10.48
CA ASN A 93 -4.85 -16.13 9.35
C ASN A 93 -3.92 -17.29 9.75
N ARG A 94 -3.56 -17.40 11.04
CA ARG A 94 -2.75 -18.52 11.55
C ARG A 94 -3.57 -19.76 11.90
N LEU A 95 -4.90 -19.66 11.90
CA LEU A 95 -5.75 -20.81 12.22
C LEU A 95 -5.79 -21.78 11.04
N ASN A 96 -5.69 -23.08 11.37
CA ASN A 96 -5.84 -24.13 10.36
C ASN A 96 -7.21 -24.05 9.70
N GLY A 97 -7.24 -24.11 8.36
CA GLY A 97 -8.48 -24.04 7.58
C GLY A 97 -8.94 -22.63 7.22
N VAL A 98 -8.30 -21.59 7.72
CA VAL A 98 -8.54 -20.20 7.28
C VAL A 98 -7.69 -19.92 6.05
N SER A 99 -8.33 -19.66 4.92
CA SER A 99 -7.66 -19.32 3.65
C SER A 99 -7.22 -17.87 3.65
N THR A 100 -8.13 -16.96 3.99
CA THR A 100 -7.86 -15.52 4.02
C THR A 100 -8.83 -14.79 4.95
N VAL A 101 -8.40 -13.69 5.51
CA VAL A 101 -9.22 -12.77 6.29
C VAL A 101 -9.17 -11.40 5.65
N LEU A 102 -10.35 -10.89 5.29
CA LEU A 102 -10.50 -9.57 4.69
C LEU A 102 -11.12 -8.62 5.72
N GLU A 103 -10.47 -7.50 5.93
CA GLU A 103 -11.06 -6.39 6.65
C GLU A 103 -11.80 -5.47 5.68
N GLN A 104 -12.99 -5.04 6.06
CA GLN A 104 -13.78 -4.07 5.29
C GLN A 104 -14.30 -2.98 6.22
N GLY A 105 -14.30 -1.75 5.74
CA GLY A 105 -14.74 -0.59 6.52
C GLY A 105 -13.68 -0.08 7.50
N GLY A 106 -14.14 0.68 8.49
CA GLY A 106 -13.26 1.40 9.41
C GLY A 106 -12.62 2.64 8.79
N GLN A 107 -11.80 3.31 9.58
CA GLN A 107 -11.09 4.52 9.16
C GLN A 107 -9.58 4.25 9.23
N GLN A 108 -8.96 4.07 8.06
CA GLN A 108 -7.51 3.91 7.97
C GLN A 108 -6.83 5.24 8.34
N PRO A 109 -5.97 5.29 9.38
CA PRO A 109 -5.27 6.50 9.73
C PRO A 109 -4.24 6.87 8.67
N GLU A 110 -4.11 8.17 8.41
CA GLU A 110 -3.08 8.75 7.55
C GLU A 110 -2.58 10.08 8.11
N PHE A 111 -1.46 10.58 7.60
CA PHE A 111 -1.01 11.93 7.83
C PHE A 111 -1.24 12.77 6.57
N GLN A 112 -1.94 13.89 6.74
CA GLN A 112 -2.22 14.83 5.66
C GLN A 112 -1.22 15.96 5.70
N ILE A 113 -0.53 16.19 4.58
CA ILE A 113 0.41 17.29 4.40
C ILE A 113 -0.26 18.31 3.48
N THR A 114 -0.62 19.47 4.03
CA THR A 114 -1.24 20.57 3.29
C THR A 114 -0.21 21.65 3.02
N PRO A 115 0.32 21.75 1.78
CA PRO A 115 1.31 22.76 1.42
C PRO A 115 0.72 24.17 1.45
N ASP A 116 1.51 25.17 1.88
CA ASP A 116 1.19 26.58 1.79
C ASP A 116 1.88 27.18 0.54
N PRO A 117 1.11 27.63 -0.48
CA PRO A 117 1.69 28.12 -1.72
C PRO A 117 2.65 29.32 -1.52
N SER A 118 2.36 30.20 -0.57
CA SER A 118 3.19 31.38 -0.29
C SER A 118 4.54 30.98 0.31
N LYS A 119 4.52 30.02 1.24
CA LYS A 119 5.73 29.50 1.87
C LYS A 119 6.57 28.65 0.90
N LEU A 120 5.90 27.86 0.04
CA LEU A 120 6.57 27.11 -1.02
C LEU A 120 7.35 28.03 -1.95
N LEU A 121 6.71 29.11 -2.40
CA LEU A 121 7.33 30.11 -3.28
C LEU A 121 8.50 30.80 -2.59
N ALA A 122 8.33 31.25 -1.35
CA ALA A 122 9.37 31.92 -0.56
C ALA A 122 10.59 31.02 -0.33
N ALA A 123 10.37 29.73 -0.09
CA ALA A 123 11.43 28.73 0.10
C ALA A 123 11.98 28.15 -1.24
N THR A 124 11.40 28.53 -2.38
CA THR A 124 11.72 27.96 -3.70
C THR A 124 11.57 26.42 -3.70
N VAL A 125 10.57 25.88 -3.01
CA VAL A 125 10.23 24.45 -2.91
C VAL A 125 9.01 24.16 -3.78
N THR A 126 9.01 23.03 -4.46
CA THR A 126 7.85 22.54 -5.22
C THR A 126 7.13 21.44 -4.44
N VAL A 127 5.87 21.18 -4.80
CA VAL A 127 5.12 20.03 -4.27
C VAL A 127 5.82 18.71 -4.61
N THR A 128 6.45 18.64 -5.78
CA THR A 128 7.23 17.47 -6.21
C THR A 128 8.42 17.21 -5.29
N ASP A 129 9.11 18.26 -4.83
CA ASP A 129 10.23 18.13 -3.88
C ASP A 129 9.76 17.50 -2.56
N ILE A 130 8.56 17.89 -2.08
CA ILE A 130 7.95 17.29 -0.88
C ILE A 130 7.66 15.81 -1.13
N LEU A 131 7.00 15.46 -2.26
CA LEU A 131 6.64 14.08 -2.59
C LEU A 131 7.87 13.19 -2.71
N ASP A 132 8.91 13.64 -3.39
CA ASP A 132 10.14 12.86 -3.59
C ASP A 132 10.91 12.70 -2.27
N THR A 133 10.87 13.72 -1.41
CA THR A 133 11.46 13.64 -0.08
C THR A 133 10.70 12.65 0.79
N MET A 134 9.36 12.68 0.77
CA MET A 134 8.53 11.70 1.49
C MET A 134 8.80 10.27 1.05
N LYS A 135 8.87 10.03 -0.27
CA LYS A 135 9.18 8.70 -0.81
C LYS A 135 10.54 8.19 -0.34
N ARG A 136 11.56 9.04 -0.33
CA ARG A 136 12.92 8.67 0.12
C ARG A 136 13.02 8.45 1.63
N THR A 137 12.27 9.21 2.40
CA THR A 137 12.35 9.17 3.87
C THR A 137 11.56 8.03 4.49
N ASN A 138 10.44 7.61 3.86
CA ASN A 138 9.58 6.54 4.39
C ASN A 138 10.00 5.16 3.89
N LEU A 139 11.31 4.89 3.87
CA LEU A 139 11.88 3.62 3.44
C LEU A 139 12.28 2.76 4.65
N VAL A 140 12.06 1.46 4.52
CA VAL A 140 12.74 0.44 5.33
C VAL A 140 13.86 -0.10 4.46
N ASP A 141 15.09 0.22 4.82
CA ASP A 141 16.26 -0.24 4.10
C ASP A 141 17.11 -1.18 4.98
N SER A 142 17.73 -2.15 4.34
CA SER A 142 18.68 -3.04 5.00
C SER A 142 20.07 -2.80 4.40
N PRO A 143 20.98 -2.13 5.12
CA PRO A 143 22.34 -1.93 4.66
C PRO A 143 23.13 -3.24 4.55
N GLY A 144 22.49 -4.38 4.81
CA GLY A 144 23.08 -5.71 4.71
C GLY A 144 23.55 -6.29 6.03
N LEU A 145 24.37 -7.32 5.90
CA LEU A 145 25.00 -8.01 7.03
C LEU A 145 26.34 -7.35 7.32
N PHE A 146 26.59 -7.03 8.57
CA PHE A 146 27.91 -6.61 9.04
C PHE A 146 28.38 -7.48 10.20
N GLU A 147 29.68 -7.68 10.28
CA GLU A 147 30.29 -8.46 11.36
C GLU A 147 30.54 -7.57 12.58
N ARG A 148 30.08 -8.01 13.74
CA ARG A 148 30.40 -7.41 15.04
C ARG A 148 30.67 -8.51 16.07
N ASN A 149 31.85 -8.48 16.67
CA ASN A 149 32.28 -9.48 17.67
C ASN A 149 32.13 -10.93 17.15
N HIS A 150 32.57 -11.21 15.93
CA HIS A 150 32.47 -12.53 15.26
C HIS A 150 31.04 -13.05 15.07
N GLN A 151 30.02 -12.15 15.12
CA GLN A 151 28.63 -12.45 14.82
C GLN A 151 28.19 -11.64 13.61
N LEU A 152 27.47 -12.29 12.70
CA LEU A 152 26.80 -11.60 11.60
C LEU A 152 25.52 -10.92 12.14
N VAL A 153 25.49 -9.61 12.05
CA VAL A 153 24.35 -8.79 12.47
C VAL A 153 23.67 -8.22 11.22
N LEU A 154 22.37 -8.50 11.09
CA LEU A 154 21.55 -7.85 10.07
C LEU A 154 21.23 -6.43 10.51
N GLY A 155 21.74 -5.45 9.80
CA GLY A 155 21.32 -4.06 9.97
C GLY A 155 19.92 -3.85 9.38
N LEU A 156 19.00 -3.28 10.16
CA LEU A 156 17.71 -2.80 9.69
C LEU A 156 17.61 -1.32 10.04
N ILE A 157 17.52 -0.48 9.01
CA ILE A 157 17.22 0.94 9.17
C ILE A 157 15.74 1.12 8.83
N SER A 158 14.93 1.43 9.83
CA SER A 158 13.53 1.80 9.63
C SER A 158 13.42 3.32 9.77
N ALA A 159 13.22 3.98 8.65
CA ALA A 159 12.94 5.42 8.59
C ALA A 159 11.44 5.72 8.58
N GLN A 160 10.60 4.74 8.94
CA GLN A 160 9.15 4.92 8.94
C GLN A 160 8.73 6.01 9.93
N VAL A 161 7.98 6.95 9.42
CA VAL A 161 7.45 8.08 10.19
C VAL A 161 6.24 7.63 11.00
N ARG A 162 6.21 7.96 12.30
CA ARG A 162 5.18 7.49 13.24
C ARG A 162 4.33 8.60 13.85
N ASN A 163 4.71 9.85 13.68
CA ASN A 163 3.98 10.96 14.25
C ASN A 163 4.15 12.25 13.42
N VAL A 164 3.25 13.19 13.65
CA VAL A 164 3.21 14.49 12.96
C VAL A 164 4.53 15.24 13.03
N GLN A 165 5.18 15.24 14.20
CA GLN A 165 6.41 16.00 14.41
C GLN A 165 7.57 15.45 13.57
N GLN A 166 7.69 14.12 13.48
CA GLN A 166 8.71 13.49 12.64
C GLN A 166 8.55 13.87 11.18
N ILE A 167 7.29 13.98 10.68
CA ILE A 167 7.03 14.43 9.31
C ILE A 167 7.41 15.90 9.15
N ALA A 168 7.00 16.74 10.08
CA ALA A 168 7.28 18.17 10.03
C ALA A 168 8.78 18.47 10.06
N ASP A 169 9.57 17.65 10.75
CA ASP A 169 11.02 17.80 10.89
C ASP A 169 11.83 17.29 9.69
N ILE A 170 11.20 16.61 8.73
CA ILE A 170 11.89 16.11 7.53
C ILE A 170 12.44 17.27 6.72
N VAL A 171 13.74 17.23 6.42
CA VAL A 171 14.42 18.24 5.60
C VAL A 171 14.17 17.95 4.11
N ILE A 172 13.58 18.92 3.41
CA ILE A 172 13.33 18.85 1.97
C ILE A 172 14.61 19.20 1.21
N LYS A 173 15.23 20.34 1.57
CA LYS A 173 16.48 20.80 0.98
C LYS A 173 17.17 21.79 1.91
N ASN A 174 18.41 22.16 1.59
CA ASN A 174 19.10 23.26 2.24
C ASN A 174 19.07 24.53 1.37
N THR A 175 18.93 25.69 1.98
CA THR A 175 19.10 26.97 1.29
C THR A 175 20.57 27.17 0.87
N PRO A 176 20.88 28.11 -0.04
CA PRO A 176 22.27 28.44 -0.39
C PRO A 176 23.14 28.81 0.82
N GLY A 177 22.54 29.29 1.91
CA GLY A 177 23.22 29.59 3.18
C GLY A 177 23.36 28.40 4.13
N GLY A 178 23.00 27.17 3.70
CA GLY A 178 23.12 25.96 4.51
C GLY A 178 21.99 25.76 5.53
N ILE A 179 20.95 26.60 5.53
CA ILE A 179 19.82 26.49 6.45
C ILE A 179 18.85 25.42 5.91
N PRO A 180 18.49 24.38 6.69
CA PRO A 180 17.56 23.36 6.25
C PRO A 180 16.13 23.90 6.14
N VAL A 181 15.46 23.63 5.02
CA VAL A 181 14.02 23.86 4.85
C VAL A 181 13.31 22.55 5.14
N ARG A 182 12.44 22.56 6.14
CA ARG A 182 11.69 21.39 6.60
C ARG A 182 10.27 21.37 6.03
N VAL A 183 9.62 20.22 6.09
CA VAL A 183 8.21 20.09 5.69
C VAL A 183 7.33 21.04 6.49
N GLY A 184 7.52 21.14 7.81
CA GLY A 184 6.76 22.02 8.68
C GLY A 184 6.93 23.51 8.40
N ASP A 185 8.02 23.92 7.72
CA ASP A 185 8.24 25.32 7.33
C ASP A 185 7.35 25.73 6.16
N VAL A 186 6.99 24.80 5.28
CA VAL A 186 6.27 25.05 4.02
C VAL A 186 4.90 24.38 3.92
N ALA A 187 4.55 23.53 4.89
CA ALA A 187 3.29 22.80 4.92
C ALA A 187 2.80 22.60 6.36
N THR A 188 1.49 22.39 6.50
CA THR A 188 0.88 21.94 7.75
C THR A 188 0.68 20.44 7.70
N VAL A 189 1.10 19.74 8.75
CA VAL A 189 0.93 18.29 8.89
C VAL A 189 -0.12 18.02 9.96
N THR A 190 -1.15 17.28 9.59
CA THR A 190 -2.25 16.90 10.51
C THR A 190 -2.55 15.41 10.42
N PRO A 191 -2.96 14.77 11.52
CA PRO A 191 -3.51 13.43 11.44
C PRO A 191 -4.86 13.49 10.71
N GLY A 192 -5.14 12.49 9.89
CA GLY A 192 -6.36 12.37 9.12
C GLY A 192 -6.75 10.92 8.93
N VAL A 193 -7.75 10.70 8.10
CA VAL A 193 -8.21 9.38 7.70
C VAL A 193 -8.23 9.29 6.18
N LYS A 194 -7.86 8.14 5.66
CA LYS A 194 -7.88 7.89 4.22
C LYS A 194 -9.30 8.03 3.69
N PRO A 195 -9.52 8.84 2.63
CA PRO A 195 -10.82 8.94 1.99
C PRO A 195 -11.25 7.58 1.43
N VAL A 196 -12.51 7.22 1.66
CA VAL A 196 -13.14 6.05 1.02
C VAL A 196 -13.93 6.60 -0.17
N TYR A 197 -13.57 6.15 -1.38
CA TYR A 197 -14.25 6.52 -2.62
C TYR A 197 -15.12 5.38 -3.12
#